data_f53c814cb1ad70eaab4ab9116826ef01
#
_entry.id   f53c814cb1ad70eaab4ab9116826ef01
#
_cell.length_a   1.000
_cell.length_b   1.000
_cell.length_c   1.000
_cell.angle_alpha   90.00
_cell.angle_beta   90.00
_cell.angle_gamma   90.00
#
_symmetry.space_group_name_H-M   'P 1'
#
loop_
_entity.id
_entity.type
_entity.pdbx_description
1 polymer ?
#
loop_
_entity_poly.entity_id
_entity_poly.type
_entity_poly.pdbx_seq_one_letter_code
_entity_poly.pdbx_strand_id
1 'polypeptide(L)'
;MNHRILVVDDDMSVRELFQTAFDDAGYEVLLAEGGEEALDILRKQDINVIFLDLKLFGMNGIELCRQIRTFKPVSLIYAMTGWSALYEIEECREAGFDDFFTKPVSLEIIFKAVSDAFEKLNRWRVKSSSL
;
A
#
# COMPACT_ATOMS: atom_id res chain seq x y z
N MET A 1 14.03 4.55 10.92
CA MET A 1 13.01 4.35 9.87
C MET A 1 11.64 4.44 10.51
N ASN A 2 10.70 5.16 9.91
CA ASN A 2 9.33 5.17 10.40
C ASN A 2 8.61 3.86 10.02
N HIS A 3 7.57 3.51 10.76
CA HIS A 3 6.73 2.35 10.49
C HIS A 3 5.33 2.81 10.06
N ARG A 4 5.29 3.72 9.10
CA ARG A 4 4.05 4.26 8.56
C ARG A 4 3.56 3.44 7.39
N ILE A 5 2.24 3.21 7.38
CA ILE A 5 1.55 2.48 6.32
C ILE A 5 0.42 3.36 5.82
N LEU A 6 0.24 3.45 4.51
CA LEU A 6 -0.92 4.09 3.93
C LEU A 6 -1.87 3.02 3.40
N VAL A 7 -3.14 3.12 3.75
CA VAL A 7 -4.19 2.23 3.23
C VAL A 7 -5.21 3.08 2.48
N VAL A 8 -5.40 2.78 1.21
CA VAL A 8 -6.32 3.50 0.33
C VAL A 8 -7.46 2.57 -0.06
N ASP A 9 -8.65 2.82 0.48
CA ASP A 9 -9.83 2.02 0.23
C ASP A 9 -11.05 2.90 0.50
N ASP A 10 -12.05 2.86 -0.38
CA ASP A 10 -13.27 3.64 -0.19
C ASP A 10 -14.26 3.00 0.79
N ASP A 11 -14.02 1.76 1.19
CA ASP A 11 -14.82 1.06 2.19
C ASP A 11 -14.31 1.38 3.60
N MET A 12 -15.15 2.05 4.38
CA MET A 12 -14.81 2.44 5.74
C MET A 12 -14.49 1.24 6.63
N SER A 13 -15.17 0.12 6.45
CA SER A 13 -14.92 -1.07 7.27
C SER A 13 -13.53 -1.65 7.03
N VAL A 14 -13.03 -1.59 5.81
CA VAL A 14 -11.66 -2.02 5.48
C VAL A 14 -10.66 -1.08 6.15
N ARG A 15 -10.86 0.23 6.04
CA ARG A 15 -9.97 1.21 6.67
C ARG A 15 -9.91 1.02 8.19
N GLU A 16 -11.06 0.84 8.83
CA GLU A 16 -11.12 0.62 10.28
C GLU A 16 -10.42 -0.67 10.70
N LEU A 17 -10.60 -1.74 9.92
CA LEU A 17 -9.94 -3.01 10.18
C LEU A 17 -8.43 -2.87 10.18
N PHE A 18 -7.87 -2.24 9.16
CA PHE A 18 -6.44 -2.01 9.06
C PHE A 18 -5.94 -1.12 10.19
N GLN A 19 -6.65 -0.04 10.48
CA GLN A 19 -6.25 0.87 11.54
C GLN A 19 -6.18 0.18 12.89
N THR A 20 -7.23 -0.53 13.28
CA THR A 20 -7.27 -1.22 14.56
C THR A 20 -6.17 -2.27 14.66
N ALA A 21 -6.03 -3.10 13.62
CA ALA A 21 -5.08 -4.20 13.64
C ALA A 21 -3.63 -3.71 13.70
N PHE A 22 -3.29 -2.69 12.91
CA PHE A 22 -1.91 -2.21 12.84
C PHE A 22 -1.55 -1.24 13.96
N ASP A 23 -2.49 -0.46 14.46
CA ASP A 23 -2.27 0.36 15.66
C ASP A 23 -1.87 -0.53 16.84
N ASP A 24 -2.60 -1.64 17.03
CA ASP A 24 -2.31 -2.59 18.10
C ASP A 24 -0.92 -3.22 17.95
N ALA A 25 -0.44 -3.36 16.71
CA ALA A 25 0.88 -3.93 16.42
C ALA A 25 2.01 -2.89 16.45
N GLY A 26 1.70 -1.63 16.73
CA GLY A 26 2.71 -0.58 16.86
C GLY A 26 3.06 0.16 15.56
N TYR A 27 2.30 -0.05 14.48
CA TYR A 27 2.46 0.69 13.24
C TYR A 27 1.60 1.95 13.24
N GLU A 28 2.06 2.98 12.54
CA GLU A 28 1.26 4.18 12.32
C GLU A 28 0.54 4.03 10.97
N VAL A 29 -0.79 4.00 11.00
CA VAL A 29 -1.61 3.82 9.80
C VAL A 29 -2.23 5.15 9.40
N LEU A 30 -2.01 5.55 8.15
CA LEU A 30 -2.72 6.66 7.54
C LEU A 30 -3.73 6.09 6.56
N LEU A 31 -4.88 6.74 6.46
CA LEU A 31 -6.00 6.24 5.67
C LEU A 31 -6.40 7.27 4.62
N ALA A 32 -6.75 6.78 3.43
CA ALA A 32 -7.30 7.61 2.36
C ALA A 32 -8.50 6.92 1.73
N GLU A 33 -9.50 7.69 1.35
CA GLU A 33 -10.71 7.16 0.71
C GLU A 33 -10.57 7.03 -0.80
N GLY A 34 -9.62 7.75 -1.40
CA GLY A 34 -9.43 7.75 -2.83
C GLY A 34 -8.06 8.26 -3.26
N GLY A 35 -7.86 8.34 -4.57
CA GLY A 35 -6.55 8.64 -5.16
C GLY A 35 -6.03 10.03 -4.86
N GLU A 36 -6.85 11.05 -4.93
CA GLU A 36 -6.43 12.43 -4.69
C GLU A 36 -5.91 12.61 -3.27
N GLU A 37 -6.66 12.10 -2.28
CA GLU A 37 -6.26 12.16 -0.89
C GLU A 37 -4.96 11.39 -0.66
N ALA A 38 -4.85 10.21 -1.28
CA ALA A 38 -3.64 9.38 -1.17
C ALA A 38 -2.41 10.09 -1.71
N LEU A 39 -2.52 10.72 -2.88
CA LEU A 39 -1.41 11.47 -3.48
C LEU A 39 -1.00 12.64 -2.60
N ASP A 40 -1.97 13.35 -2.04
CA ASP A 40 -1.70 14.47 -1.15
C ASP A 40 -0.94 14.04 0.10
N ILE A 41 -1.36 12.94 0.73
CA ILE A 41 -0.68 12.38 1.89
C ILE A 41 0.77 11.98 1.53
N LEU A 42 0.95 11.29 0.41
CA LEU A 42 2.26 10.79 0.00
C LEU A 42 3.25 11.90 -0.39
N ARG A 43 2.75 13.06 -0.84
CA ARG A 43 3.60 14.21 -1.12
C ARG A 43 4.07 14.91 0.15
N LYS A 44 3.29 14.81 1.22
CA LYS A 44 3.57 15.53 2.47
C LYS A 44 4.25 14.68 3.53
N GLN A 45 4.16 13.35 3.43
CA GLN A 45 4.67 12.45 4.44
C GLN A 45 5.53 11.35 3.84
N ASP A 46 6.55 10.94 4.59
CA ASP A 46 7.44 9.86 4.19
C ASP A 46 6.79 8.51 4.51
N ILE A 47 6.14 7.93 3.53
CA ILE A 47 5.48 6.63 3.63
C ILE A 47 5.91 5.77 2.46
N ASN A 48 6.42 4.57 2.74
CA ASN A 48 6.97 3.68 1.72
C ASN A 48 6.32 2.29 1.69
N VAL A 49 5.27 2.07 2.47
CA VAL A 49 4.46 0.85 2.44
C VAL A 49 3.00 1.27 2.22
N ILE A 50 2.43 0.84 1.10
CA ILE A 50 1.16 1.37 0.61
C ILE A 50 0.27 0.22 0.16
N PHE A 51 -0.99 0.20 0.64
CA PHE A 51 -2.01 -0.74 0.20
C PHE A 51 -3.09 0.02 -0.56
N LEU A 52 -3.38 -0.41 -1.79
CA LEU A 52 -4.37 0.25 -2.64
C LEU A 52 -5.45 -0.72 -3.07
N ASP A 53 -6.71 -0.34 -2.85
CA ASP A 53 -7.82 -1.02 -3.50
C ASP A 53 -7.78 -0.70 -4.99
N LEU A 54 -7.96 -1.69 -5.85
CA LEU A 54 -8.00 -1.46 -7.28
C LEU A 54 -9.25 -0.70 -7.72
N LYS A 55 -10.34 -0.86 -7.01
CA LYS A 55 -11.62 -0.20 -7.34
C LYS A 55 -11.89 0.96 -6.40
N LEU A 56 -11.33 2.12 -6.72
CA LEU A 56 -11.56 3.35 -5.98
C LEU A 56 -12.56 4.22 -6.74
N PHE A 57 -13.28 5.02 -6.00
CA PHE A 57 -14.18 5.99 -6.59
C PHE A 57 -13.39 7.10 -7.27
N GLY A 58 -13.69 7.38 -8.53
CA GLY A 58 -13.04 8.45 -9.31
C GLY A 58 -11.79 8.00 -10.04
N MET A 59 -10.77 7.54 -9.33
CA MET A 59 -9.51 7.08 -9.92
C MET A 59 -9.31 5.61 -9.56
N ASN A 60 -9.01 4.73 -10.53
CA ASN A 60 -8.75 3.34 -10.19
C ASN A 60 -7.35 3.16 -9.57
N GLY A 61 -7.18 2.07 -8.84
CA GLY A 61 -5.94 1.81 -8.11
C GLY A 61 -4.73 1.58 -9.01
N ILE A 62 -4.93 1.07 -10.22
CA ILE A 62 -3.85 0.84 -11.19
C ILE A 62 -3.26 2.18 -11.62
N GLU A 63 -4.10 3.13 -11.97
CA GLU A 63 -3.66 4.48 -12.34
C GLU A 63 -2.99 5.19 -11.16
N LEU A 64 -3.55 5.03 -9.98
CA LEU A 64 -2.97 5.60 -8.77
C LEU A 64 -1.55 5.06 -8.55
N CYS A 65 -1.35 3.76 -8.71
CA CYS A 65 -0.03 3.14 -8.58
C CYS A 65 0.96 3.74 -9.57
N ARG A 66 0.57 3.91 -10.83
CA ARG A 66 1.42 4.53 -11.84
C ARG A 66 1.86 5.93 -11.43
N GLN A 67 0.93 6.73 -10.92
CA GLN A 67 1.23 8.08 -10.47
C GLN A 67 2.16 8.09 -9.26
N ILE A 68 1.94 7.19 -8.31
CA ILE A 68 2.83 7.08 -7.14
C ILE A 68 4.24 6.72 -7.57
N ARG A 69 4.39 5.80 -8.53
CA ARG A 69 5.71 5.39 -9.02
C ARG A 69 6.51 6.51 -9.65
N THR A 70 5.86 7.56 -10.15
CA THR A 70 6.58 8.70 -10.76
C THR A 70 7.42 9.47 -9.73
N PHE A 71 7.02 9.48 -8.46
CA PHE A 71 7.76 10.22 -7.42
C PHE A 71 8.19 9.36 -6.23
N LYS A 72 7.75 8.11 -6.16
CA LYS A 72 8.16 7.15 -5.13
C LYS A 72 8.51 5.80 -5.75
N PRO A 73 9.58 5.74 -6.58
CA PRO A 73 9.88 4.53 -7.35
C PRO A 73 10.26 3.32 -6.49
N VAL A 74 10.76 3.54 -5.28
CA VAL A 74 11.23 2.46 -4.41
C VAL A 74 10.25 2.05 -3.31
N SER A 75 9.07 2.65 -3.28
CA SER A 75 8.02 2.26 -2.32
C SER A 75 7.53 0.84 -2.61
N LEU A 76 7.03 0.18 -1.57
CA LEU A 76 6.39 -1.11 -1.72
C LEU A 76 4.88 -0.89 -1.77
N ILE A 77 4.28 -1.26 -2.90
CA ILE A 77 2.87 -1.00 -3.20
C ILE A 77 2.15 -2.32 -3.43
N TYR A 78 1.10 -2.54 -2.68
CA TYR A 78 0.32 -3.77 -2.69
C TYR A 78 -1.11 -3.50 -3.14
N ALA A 79 -1.61 -4.31 -4.07
CA ALA A 79 -3.00 -4.20 -4.52
C ALA A 79 -3.91 -5.03 -3.63
N MET A 80 -5.11 -4.51 -3.36
CA MET A 80 -6.18 -5.28 -2.76
C MET A 80 -7.26 -5.45 -3.82
N THR A 81 -7.63 -6.70 -4.13
CA THR A 81 -8.50 -7.01 -5.25
C THR A 81 -9.68 -7.85 -4.83
N GLY A 82 -10.85 -7.62 -5.43
CA GLY A 82 -11.97 -8.56 -5.40
C GLY A 82 -11.78 -9.62 -6.48
N TRP A 83 -12.58 -10.68 -6.43
CA TRP A 83 -12.53 -11.76 -7.43
C TRP A 83 -12.72 -11.25 -8.86
N SER A 84 -13.58 -10.25 -9.04
CA SER A 84 -13.89 -9.68 -10.36
C SER A 84 -12.72 -8.95 -11.01
N ALA A 85 -11.69 -8.62 -10.24
CA ALA A 85 -10.52 -7.87 -10.73
C ALA A 85 -9.30 -8.76 -10.99
N LEU A 86 -9.41 -10.08 -10.82
CA LEU A 86 -8.27 -10.97 -11.02
C LEU A 86 -7.71 -10.97 -12.44
N TYR A 87 -8.55 -10.67 -13.44
CA TYR A 87 -8.10 -10.56 -14.82
C TYR A 87 -7.18 -9.34 -15.06
N GLU A 88 -7.11 -8.42 -14.11
CA GLU A 88 -6.28 -7.23 -14.22
C GLU A 88 -4.85 -7.42 -13.66
N ILE A 89 -4.48 -8.63 -13.29
CA ILE A 89 -3.18 -8.91 -12.64
C ILE A 89 -1.99 -8.47 -13.49
N GLU A 90 -2.02 -8.71 -14.80
CA GLU A 90 -0.92 -8.28 -15.66
C GLU A 90 -0.77 -6.77 -15.70
N GLU A 91 -1.88 -6.05 -15.75
CA GLU A 91 -1.87 -4.59 -15.69
C GLU A 91 -1.33 -4.09 -14.35
N CYS A 92 -1.64 -4.79 -13.27
CA CYS A 92 -1.11 -4.46 -11.94
C CYS A 92 0.41 -4.58 -11.92
N ARG A 93 0.96 -5.64 -12.48
CA ARG A 93 2.41 -5.83 -12.53
C ARG A 93 3.07 -4.74 -13.36
N GLU A 94 2.51 -4.43 -14.52
CA GLU A 94 3.03 -3.37 -15.39
C GLU A 94 2.96 -1.99 -14.74
N ALA A 95 1.91 -1.74 -13.94
CA ALA A 95 1.76 -0.48 -13.23
C ALA A 95 2.77 -0.31 -12.09
N GLY A 96 3.37 -1.40 -11.62
CA GLY A 96 4.39 -1.36 -10.61
C GLY A 96 3.98 -1.84 -9.22
N PHE A 97 2.90 -2.61 -9.11
CA PHE A 97 2.56 -3.26 -7.84
C PHE A 97 3.57 -4.34 -7.51
N ASP A 98 3.95 -4.43 -6.24
CA ASP A 98 4.89 -5.46 -5.77
C ASP A 98 4.20 -6.78 -5.49
N ASP A 99 2.94 -6.75 -5.08
CA ASP A 99 2.15 -7.95 -4.82
C ASP A 99 0.67 -7.59 -4.79
N PHE A 100 -0.18 -8.59 -4.66
CA PHE A 100 -1.63 -8.37 -4.52
C PHE A 100 -2.22 -9.33 -3.49
N PHE A 101 -3.35 -8.92 -2.91
CA PHE A 101 -4.09 -9.72 -1.93
C PHE A 101 -5.56 -9.70 -2.28
N THR A 102 -6.19 -10.87 -2.28
CA THR A 102 -7.60 -11.01 -2.61
C THR A 102 -8.48 -10.69 -1.39
N LYS A 103 -9.53 -9.91 -1.58
CA LYS A 103 -10.51 -9.62 -0.54
C LYS A 103 -11.46 -10.81 -0.36
N PRO A 104 -11.86 -11.14 0.88
CA PRO A 104 -11.49 -10.49 2.14
C PRO A 104 -10.03 -10.81 2.49
N VAL A 105 -9.29 -9.78 2.91
CA VAL A 105 -7.87 -9.95 3.20
C VAL A 105 -7.67 -10.72 4.50
N SER A 106 -6.66 -11.60 4.51
CA SER A 106 -6.24 -12.29 5.72
C SER A 106 -5.27 -11.41 6.49
N LEU A 107 -5.61 -11.05 7.72
CA LEU A 107 -4.74 -10.21 8.54
C LEU A 107 -3.39 -10.86 8.79
N GLU A 108 -3.35 -12.17 8.99
CA GLU A 108 -2.09 -12.90 9.17
C GLU A 108 -1.15 -12.72 7.97
N ILE A 109 -1.68 -12.86 6.76
CA ILE A 109 -0.91 -12.66 5.52
C ILE A 109 -0.46 -11.21 5.40
N ILE A 110 -1.35 -10.27 5.70
CA ILE A 110 -1.03 -8.85 5.63
C ILE A 110 0.03 -8.44 6.64
N PHE A 111 -0.05 -8.95 7.88
CA PHE A 111 0.99 -8.68 8.89
C PHE A 111 2.36 -9.17 8.43
N LYS A 112 2.41 -10.37 7.84
CA LYS A 112 3.66 -10.91 7.31
C LYS A 112 4.18 -10.04 6.17
N ALA A 113 3.31 -9.64 5.25
CA ALA A 113 3.70 -8.78 4.13
C ALA A 113 4.28 -7.45 4.61
N VAL A 114 3.67 -6.84 5.62
CA VAL A 114 4.14 -5.56 6.19
C VAL A 114 5.49 -5.74 6.88
N SER A 115 5.64 -6.78 7.68
CA SER A 115 6.91 -7.07 8.36
C SER A 115 8.03 -7.27 7.34
N ASP A 116 7.78 -8.08 6.30
CA ASP A 116 8.75 -8.32 5.23
C ASP A 116 9.08 -7.04 4.46
N ALA A 117 8.09 -6.18 4.26
CA ALA A 117 8.26 -4.90 3.56
C ALA A 117 9.23 -3.99 4.31
N PHE A 118 9.04 -3.84 5.62
CA PHE A 118 9.93 -3.00 6.43
C PHE A 118 11.33 -3.59 6.53
N GLU A 119 11.48 -4.90 6.61
CA GLU A 119 12.78 -5.55 6.55
C GLU A 119 13.50 -5.25 5.24
N LYS A 120 12.79 -5.35 4.13
CA LYS A 120 13.33 -5.07 2.80
C LYS A 120 13.79 -3.61 2.68
N LEU A 121 12.96 -2.68 3.11
CA LEU A 121 13.29 -1.26 3.10
C LEU A 121 14.49 -0.97 3.98
N ASN A 122 14.58 -1.62 5.13
CA ASN A 122 15.69 -1.44 6.05
C ASN A 122 17.00 -1.95 5.45
N ARG A 123 16.97 -3.07 4.73
CA ARG A 123 18.18 -3.60 4.06
C ARG A 123 18.70 -2.62 3.03
N TRP A 124 17.84 -2.04 2.22
CA TRP A 124 18.24 -1.04 1.24
C TRP A 124 18.80 0.22 1.87
N ARG A 125 18.19 0.65 2.97
CA ARG A 125 18.66 1.83 3.71
C ARG A 125 20.06 1.62 4.28
N VAL A 126 20.31 0.47 4.89
CA VAL A 126 21.62 0.13 5.46
C VAL A 126 22.68 0.08 4.35
N LYS A 127 22.34 -0.53 3.21
CA LYS A 127 23.24 -0.56 2.05
C LYS A 127 23.59 0.84 1.57
N SER A 128 22.61 1.71 1.44
CA SER A 128 22.82 3.10 1.01
C SER A 128 23.73 3.86 1.99
N SER A 129 23.54 3.68 3.29
CA SER A 129 24.33 4.38 4.30
C SER A 129 25.74 3.84 4.45
N SER A 130 26.03 2.63 3.96
CA SER A 130 27.40 2.06 3.99
C SER A 130 28.27 2.50 2.82
N LEU A 131 27.70 3.19 1.86
CA LEU A 131 28.44 3.73 0.73
C LEU A 131 29.01 5.10 1.06
#